data_3807ea50f3ddda0d4ccdb1abfde26ed3
#
_entry.id   3807ea50f3ddda0d4ccdb1abfde26ed3
#
_cell.length_a   1.000
_cell.length_b   1.000
_cell.length_c   1.000
_cell.angle_alpha   90.00
_cell.angle_beta   90.00
_cell.angle_gamma   90.00
#
_symmetry.space_group_name_H-M   'P 1'
#
loop_
_entity.id
_entity.type
_entity.pdbx_description
1 polymer ?
#
loop_
_entity_poly.entity_id
_entity_poly.type
_entity_poly.pdbx_seq_one_letter_code
_entity_poly.pdbx_strand_id
1 'polypeptide(L)'
;MNTHSLPATLYHERSGNVDLNRDGATRRQQALDTLRQARQVRTVADRTGRVLYKDIVPYDTPTSLDALRGPATGVLDLPVTVYWGPRQRFDLQDPADVETAYQALVREGTTAHQEALLNEELLRRLWPELMLPERCRRTWEDRFPDLVA
;
A
#
# COMPACT_ATOMS: atom_id res chain seq x y z
N MET A 1 57.51 -37.22 -18.28
CA MET A 1 57.43 -36.39 -18.49
C MET A 1 56.47 -35.50 -18.84
N ASN A 2 55.48 -35.30 -18.40
CA ASN A 2 54.56 -34.48 -18.78
C ASN A 2 54.03 -33.67 -17.83
N THR A 3 54.52 -32.72 -17.92
CA THR A 3 54.04 -31.71 -17.23
C THR A 3 52.90 -31.09 -17.80
N HIS A 4 51.97 -31.13 -17.17
CA HIS A 4 50.85 -30.49 -17.54
C HIS A 4 50.61 -29.38 -16.76
N SER A 5 51.01 -28.49 -17.25
CA SER A 5 50.50 -27.31 -16.86
C SER A 5 49.08 -27.18 -17.14
N LEU A 6 48.42 -27.01 -16.20
CA LEU A 6 47.17 -26.76 -16.23
C LEU A 6 46.85 -25.76 -15.37
N PRO A 7 46.33 -24.93 -15.35
CA PRO A 7 45.15 -24.49 -15.75
C PRO A 7 44.94 -23.07 -15.33
N ALA A 8 45.26 -22.31 -16.21
CA ALA A 8 44.81 -20.97 -16.14
C ALA A 8 43.28 -20.78 -16.21
N THR A 9 42.61 -21.87 -16.48
CA THR A 9 41.17 -21.82 -16.65
C THR A 9 40.39 -21.68 -15.35
N LEU A 10 40.98 -21.95 -14.23
CA LEU A 10 40.32 -21.85 -12.94
C LEU A 10 40.19 -20.43 -12.42
N TYR A 11 40.89 -19.49 -13.02
CA TYR A 11 40.79 -18.10 -12.59
C TYR A 11 39.63 -17.33 -13.21
N HIS A 12 39.01 -17.88 -14.20
CA HIS A 12 37.87 -17.21 -14.82
C HIS A 12 36.58 -17.33 -14.04
N GLU A 13 36.49 -18.32 -13.17
CA GLU A 13 35.28 -18.48 -12.37
C GLU A 13 35.14 -17.47 -11.23
N ARG A 14 36.17 -16.79 -10.86
CA ARG A 14 36.09 -15.71 -9.87
C ARG A 14 35.47 -14.42 -10.40
N SER A 15 35.41 -14.29 -11.69
CA SER A 15 34.77 -13.15 -12.31
C SER A 15 33.27 -13.09 -12.08
N GLY A 16 32.63 -14.23 -11.99
CA GLY A 16 31.20 -14.27 -11.77
C GLY A 16 30.73 -13.80 -10.37
N ASN A 17 31.62 -13.87 -9.41
CA ASN A 17 31.28 -13.46 -8.05
C ASN A 17 31.34 -11.95 -7.84
N VAL A 18 32.05 -11.25 -8.71
CA VAL A 18 32.15 -9.80 -8.66
C VAL A 18 30.89 -9.14 -9.22
N ASP A 19 30.25 -9.80 -10.18
CA ASP A 19 29.06 -9.26 -10.83
C ASP A 19 27.82 -9.30 -9.93
N LEU A 20 27.70 -10.30 -9.08
CA LEU A 20 26.62 -10.39 -8.09
C LEU A 20 26.67 -9.26 -7.05
N ASN A 21 27.88 -8.85 -6.67
CA ASN A 21 28.05 -7.72 -5.76
C ASN A 21 27.79 -6.36 -6.44
N ARG A 22 28.06 -6.26 -7.72
CA ARG A 22 27.73 -5.06 -8.49
C ARG A 22 26.24 -4.82 -8.60
N ASP A 23 25.48 -5.85 -8.86
CA ASP A 23 24.03 -5.75 -8.98
C ASP A 23 23.37 -5.34 -7.65
N GLY A 24 23.88 -5.84 -6.54
CA GLY A 24 23.42 -5.45 -5.21
C GLY A 24 23.71 -3.99 -4.89
N ALA A 25 24.90 -3.51 -5.24
CA ALA A 25 25.28 -2.11 -5.06
C ALA A 25 24.46 -1.18 -5.95
N THR A 26 24.20 -1.57 -7.19
CA THR A 26 23.38 -0.82 -8.15
C THR A 26 21.94 -0.69 -7.68
N ARG A 27 21.34 -1.77 -7.17
CA ARG A 27 19.99 -1.73 -6.62
C ARG A 27 19.88 -0.82 -5.41
N ARG A 28 20.86 -0.85 -4.52
CA ARG A 28 20.91 0.07 -3.37
C ARG A 28 21.03 1.52 -3.81
N GLN A 29 21.85 1.78 -4.81
CA GLN A 29 22.04 3.12 -5.34
C GLN A 29 20.76 3.65 -6.00
N GLN A 30 20.08 2.84 -6.78
CA GLN A 30 18.80 3.18 -7.39
C GLN A 30 17.72 3.47 -6.33
N ALA A 31 17.66 2.67 -5.26
CA ALA A 31 16.75 2.91 -4.16
C ALA A 31 17.03 4.23 -3.44
N LEU A 32 18.30 4.54 -3.20
CA LEU A 32 18.72 5.80 -2.60
C LEU A 32 18.40 7.01 -3.49
N ASP A 33 18.60 6.87 -4.78
CA ASP A 33 18.31 7.93 -5.75
C ASP A 33 16.80 8.19 -5.84
N THR A 34 15.99 7.14 -5.81
CA THR A 34 14.54 7.24 -5.74
C THR A 34 14.07 7.96 -4.47
N LEU A 35 14.68 7.64 -3.33
CA LEU A 35 14.39 8.31 -2.07
C LEU A 35 14.83 9.78 -2.08
N ARG A 36 15.97 10.08 -2.70
CA ARG A 36 16.43 11.45 -2.87
C ARG A 36 15.50 12.28 -3.75
N GLN A 37 15.04 11.71 -4.86
CA GLN A 37 14.07 12.36 -5.74
C GLN A 37 12.74 12.61 -5.02
N ALA A 38 12.23 11.63 -4.30
CA ALA A 38 11.03 11.78 -3.49
C ALA A 38 11.20 12.88 -2.43
N ARG A 39 12.39 13.00 -1.85
CA ARG A 39 12.72 14.05 -0.88
C ARG A 39 12.83 15.43 -1.53
N GLN A 40 13.35 15.52 -2.76
CA GLN A 40 13.43 16.77 -3.52
C GLN A 40 12.04 17.26 -3.92
N VAL A 41 11.17 16.37 -4.36
CA VAL A 41 9.77 16.72 -4.68
C VAL A 41 9.06 17.26 -3.42
N ARG A 42 9.32 16.69 -2.26
CA ARG A 42 8.84 17.23 -0.99
C ARG A 42 9.33 18.64 -0.71
N THR A 43 10.61 18.88 -0.98
CA THR A 43 11.22 20.18 -0.69
C THR A 43 10.70 21.28 -1.62
N VAL A 44 10.40 20.94 -2.86
CA VAL A 44 9.81 21.88 -3.83
C VAL A 44 8.36 22.20 -3.48
N ALA A 45 7.60 21.20 -3.09
CA ALA A 45 6.20 21.38 -2.66
C ALA A 45 6.10 22.22 -1.38
N ASP A 46 7.03 22.04 -0.45
CA ASP A 46 7.07 22.80 0.79
C ASP A 46 7.40 24.29 0.58
N ARG A 47 8.13 24.60 -0.49
CA ARG A 47 8.43 25.98 -0.88
C ARG A 47 7.27 26.73 -1.54
N THR A 48 6.32 26.00 -2.12
CA THR A 48 5.22 26.56 -2.90
C THR A 48 3.88 26.62 -2.18
N GLY A 49 3.80 26.34 -0.88
CA GLY A 49 2.58 26.47 -0.14
C GLY A 49 2.19 25.31 0.75
N ARG A 50 3.15 24.65 1.39
CA ARG A 50 2.90 23.62 2.40
C ARG A 50 1.99 22.46 1.94
N VAL A 51 2.15 22.02 0.68
CA VAL A 51 1.50 20.79 0.24
C VAL A 51 2.22 19.63 0.88
N LEU A 52 1.63 19.06 1.92
CA LEU A 52 2.14 17.86 2.55
C LEU A 52 1.83 16.64 1.68
N TYR A 53 2.66 15.60 1.76
CA TYR A 53 2.43 14.34 1.03
C TYR A 53 1.01 13.80 1.25
N LYS A 54 0.48 13.90 2.46
CA LYS A 54 -0.90 13.56 2.79
C LYS A 54 -1.94 14.35 1.98
N ASP A 55 -1.57 15.49 1.41
CA ASP A 55 -2.46 16.36 0.64
C ASP A 55 -2.41 16.07 -0.86
N ILE A 56 -1.50 15.21 -1.30
CA ILE A 56 -1.29 14.86 -2.71
C ILE A 56 -1.81 13.46 -3.03
N VAL A 57 -1.84 12.55 -2.05
CA VAL A 57 -2.29 11.18 -2.27
C VAL A 57 -3.77 11.16 -2.64
N PRO A 58 -4.14 10.66 -3.82
CA PRO A 58 -5.54 10.49 -4.17
C PRO A 58 -6.14 9.36 -3.33
N TYR A 59 -7.37 9.55 -2.88
CA TYR A 59 -8.16 8.49 -2.26
C TYR A 59 -9.20 8.01 -3.25
N ASP A 60 -9.23 6.70 -3.49
CA ASP A 60 -10.27 6.09 -4.29
C ASP A 60 -11.55 5.95 -3.46
N THR A 61 -12.67 6.08 -4.13
CA THR A 61 -14.00 5.83 -3.56
C THR A 61 -14.76 4.87 -4.44
N PRO A 62 -15.71 4.11 -3.91
CA PRO A 62 -16.57 3.29 -4.76
C PRO A 62 -17.43 4.17 -5.69
N THR A 63 -17.97 3.57 -6.72
CA THR A 63 -18.86 4.27 -7.66
C THR A 63 -20.12 4.78 -6.95
N SER A 64 -20.69 3.95 -6.08
CA SER A 64 -21.83 4.30 -5.22
C SER A 64 -21.80 3.38 -3.99
N LEU A 65 -22.54 3.76 -2.95
CA LEU A 65 -22.68 2.87 -1.78
C LEU A 65 -23.48 1.61 -2.12
N ASP A 66 -24.43 1.71 -3.05
CA ASP A 66 -25.19 0.55 -3.55
C ASP A 66 -24.35 -0.47 -4.32
N ALA A 67 -23.17 -0.06 -4.78
CA ALA A 67 -22.26 -0.95 -5.49
C ALA A 67 -21.45 -1.86 -4.54
N LEU A 68 -21.50 -1.61 -3.24
CA LEU A 68 -20.78 -2.39 -2.24
C LEU A 68 -21.38 -3.80 -2.11
N ARG A 69 -20.55 -4.81 -2.35
CA ARG A 69 -20.96 -6.23 -2.40
C ARG A 69 -20.31 -7.09 -1.33
N GLY A 70 -19.57 -6.50 -0.43
CA GLY A 70 -18.84 -7.22 0.60
C GLY A 70 -19.74 -7.94 1.59
N PRO A 71 -19.21 -8.95 2.30
CA PRO A 71 -19.96 -9.69 3.29
C PRO A 71 -20.27 -8.83 4.52
N ALA A 72 -21.43 -9.06 5.12
CA ALA A 72 -21.82 -8.42 6.38
C ALA A 72 -21.34 -9.20 7.61
N THR A 73 -21.04 -10.49 7.45
CA THR A 73 -20.62 -11.41 8.50
C THR A 73 -19.56 -12.36 7.98
N GLY A 74 -18.90 -13.08 8.89
CA GLY A 74 -17.88 -14.05 8.54
C GLY A 74 -16.48 -13.48 8.52
N VAL A 75 -15.67 -13.96 7.62
CA VAL A 75 -14.24 -13.62 7.52
C VAL A 75 -13.98 -12.86 6.24
N LEU A 76 -13.18 -11.80 6.35
CA LEU A 76 -12.76 -10.97 5.23
C LEU A 76 -11.26 -11.13 5.00
N ASP A 77 -10.87 -11.49 3.77
CA ASP A 77 -9.48 -11.54 3.36
C ASP A 77 -9.10 -10.28 2.60
N LEU A 78 -8.08 -9.55 3.10
CA LEU A 78 -7.60 -8.33 2.47
C LEU A 78 -6.38 -8.62 1.60
N PRO A 79 -6.28 -8.00 0.40
CA PRO A 79 -5.05 -8.06 -0.39
C PRO A 79 -3.89 -7.39 0.33
N VAL A 80 -2.68 -7.88 0.10
CA VAL A 80 -1.45 -7.28 0.64
C VAL A 80 -1.29 -5.82 0.22
N THR A 81 -1.80 -5.47 -0.94
CA THR A 81 -1.79 -4.08 -1.45
C THR A 81 -2.67 -3.12 -0.63
N VAL A 82 -3.64 -3.64 0.08
CA VAL A 82 -4.54 -2.88 0.95
C VAL A 82 -4.04 -2.85 2.39
N TYR A 83 -3.56 -3.99 2.87
CA TYR A 83 -3.11 -4.11 4.26
C TYR A 83 -1.80 -4.89 4.36
N TRP A 84 -0.78 -4.27 4.93
CA TRP A 84 0.57 -4.79 5.05
C TRP A 84 0.86 -5.45 6.41
N GLY A 85 -0.15 -5.65 7.22
CA GLY A 85 0.01 -6.24 8.54
C GLY A 85 0.36 -7.73 8.50
N PRO A 86 0.63 -8.31 9.67
CA PRO A 86 1.08 -9.71 9.77
C PRO A 86 0.02 -10.74 9.41
N ARG A 87 -1.23 -10.36 9.37
CA ARG A 87 -2.32 -11.24 8.95
C ARG A 87 -3.24 -10.52 7.98
N GLN A 88 -3.75 -11.27 7.01
CA GLN A 88 -4.63 -10.75 5.95
C GLN A 88 -6.11 -11.07 6.20
N ARG A 89 -6.39 -11.90 7.20
CA ARG A 89 -7.72 -12.41 7.49
C ARG A 89 -8.28 -11.76 8.73
N PHE A 90 -9.49 -11.23 8.61
CA PHE A 90 -10.18 -10.47 9.64
C PHE A 90 -11.57 -11.05 9.91
N ASP A 91 -11.94 -11.18 11.17
CA ASP A 91 -13.27 -11.63 11.58
C ASP A 91 -14.21 -10.43 11.68
N LEU A 92 -15.25 -10.41 10.87
CA LEU A 92 -16.22 -9.32 10.85
C LEU A 92 -17.12 -9.27 12.12
N GLN A 93 -17.04 -10.27 12.97
CA GLN A 93 -17.71 -10.26 14.26
C GLN A 93 -16.85 -9.69 15.39
N ASP A 94 -15.54 -9.63 15.18
CA ASP A 94 -14.64 -8.97 16.13
C ASP A 94 -14.60 -7.47 15.84
N PRO A 95 -14.98 -6.59 16.77
CA PRO A 95 -15.01 -5.14 16.56
C PRO A 95 -13.64 -4.56 16.15
N ALA A 96 -12.55 -5.06 16.72
CA ALA A 96 -11.21 -4.59 16.39
C ALA A 96 -10.79 -5.00 14.99
N ASP A 97 -11.11 -6.21 14.58
CA ASP A 97 -10.83 -6.73 13.26
C ASP A 97 -11.61 -5.99 12.17
N VAL A 98 -12.89 -5.81 12.34
CA VAL A 98 -13.73 -5.12 11.37
C VAL A 98 -13.34 -3.65 11.22
N GLU A 99 -13.01 -2.98 12.30
CA GLU A 99 -12.54 -1.60 12.26
C GLU A 99 -11.22 -1.50 11.49
N THR A 100 -10.25 -2.36 11.79
CA THR A 100 -8.96 -2.40 11.10
C THR A 100 -9.12 -2.65 9.60
N ALA A 101 -9.93 -3.63 9.23
CA ALA A 101 -10.18 -3.98 7.83
C ALA A 101 -10.86 -2.83 7.07
N TYR A 102 -11.86 -2.21 7.65
CA TYR A 102 -12.58 -1.10 7.02
C TYR A 102 -11.73 0.16 6.89
N GLN A 103 -10.94 0.50 7.91
CA GLN A 103 -9.98 1.60 7.81
C GLN A 103 -8.98 1.37 6.67
N ALA A 104 -8.44 0.16 6.54
CA ALA A 104 -7.50 -0.18 5.49
C ALA A 104 -8.15 -0.07 4.09
N LEU A 105 -9.36 -0.59 3.91
CA LEU A 105 -10.08 -0.53 2.64
C LEU A 105 -10.44 0.90 2.22
N VAL A 106 -10.87 1.72 3.17
CA VAL A 106 -11.23 3.11 2.91
C VAL A 106 -10.00 3.94 2.54
N ARG A 107 -8.87 3.69 3.18
CA ARG A 107 -7.64 4.47 2.97
C ARG A 107 -6.82 4.00 1.77
N GLU A 108 -6.66 2.70 1.61
CA GLU A 108 -5.69 2.09 0.70
C GLU A 108 -6.36 1.27 -0.41
N GLY A 109 -7.65 0.97 -0.30
CA GLY A 109 -8.35 0.18 -1.29
C GLY A 109 -8.59 0.96 -2.58
N THR A 110 -8.53 0.26 -3.70
CA THR A 110 -9.03 0.78 -4.98
C THR A 110 -10.56 0.72 -5.01
N THR A 111 -11.18 1.40 -5.96
CA THR A 111 -12.62 1.31 -6.19
C THR A 111 -13.09 -0.15 -6.28
N ALA A 112 -12.35 -0.99 -7.02
CA ALA A 112 -12.68 -2.42 -7.15
C ALA A 112 -12.59 -3.17 -5.82
N HIS A 113 -11.57 -2.91 -5.00
CA HIS A 113 -11.44 -3.52 -3.68
C HIS A 113 -12.58 -3.10 -2.76
N GLN A 114 -12.93 -1.84 -2.76
CA GLN A 114 -13.98 -1.28 -1.92
C GLN A 114 -15.35 -1.86 -2.28
N GLU A 115 -15.67 -1.92 -3.56
CA GLU A 115 -16.93 -2.49 -4.03
C GLU A 115 -17.05 -3.99 -3.75
N ALA A 116 -15.94 -4.73 -3.87
CA ALA A 116 -15.93 -6.18 -3.63
C ALA A 116 -15.97 -6.56 -2.14
N LEU A 117 -15.38 -5.76 -1.26
CA LEU A 117 -15.08 -6.15 0.11
C LEU A 117 -15.82 -5.36 1.18
N LEU A 118 -16.25 -4.13 0.91
CA LEU A 118 -17.05 -3.34 1.84
C LEU A 118 -18.53 -3.70 1.76
N ASN A 119 -19.20 -3.68 2.89
CA ASN A 119 -20.65 -3.79 3.00
C ASN A 119 -21.23 -2.42 3.41
N GLU A 120 -22.27 -1.97 2.74
CA GLU A 120 -22.86 -0.65 2.96
C GLU A 120 -23.36 -0.46 4.39
N GLU A 121 -24.10 -1.41 4.92
CA GLU A 121 -24.68 -1.32 6.26
C GLU A 121 -23.59 -1.27 7.35
N LEU A 122 -22.59 -2.13 7.24
CA LEU A 122 -21.44 -2.10 8.14
C LEU A 122 -20.65 -0.80 8.03
N LEU A 123 -20.43 -0.30 6.81
CA LEU A 123 -19.71 0.93 6.60
C LEU A 123 -20.43 2.12 7.24
N ARG A 124 -21.73 2.24 7.06
CA ARG A 124 -22.56 3.31 7.66
C ARG A 124 -22.49 3.25 9.18
N ARG A 125 -22.59 2.06 9.74
CA ARG A 125 -22.54 1.87 11.20
C ARG A 125 -21.18 2.19 11.79
N LEU A 126 -20.10 1.81 11.12
CA LEU A 126 -18.74 1.99 11.60
C LEU A 126 -18.18 3.40 11.31
N TRP A 127 -18.76 4.12 10.34
CA TRP A 127 -18.21 5.35 9.83
C TRP A 127 -17.79 6.36 10.90
N PRO A 128 -18.60 6.64 11.93
CA PRO A 128 -18.24 7.60 12.98
C PRO A 128 -17.02 7.17 13.81
N GLU A 129 -16.79 5.87 13.91
CA GLU A 129 -15.73 5.28 14.75
C GLU A 129 -14.42 5.06 14.00
N LEU A 130 -14.45 5.07 12.66
CA LEU A 130 -13.24 4.86 11.86
C LEU A 130 -12.25 6.00 12.05
N MET A 131 -11.01 5.64 12.40
CA MET A 131 -9.91 6.58 12.51
C MET A 131 -9.28 6.82 11.13
N LEU A 132 -9.78 7.82 10.43
CA LEU A 132 -9.35 8.15 9.08
C LEU A 132 -8.61 9.50 9.06
N PRO A 133 -7.60 9.66 8.18
CA PRO A 133 -7.04 10.98 7.92
C PRO A 133 -8.16 11.94 7.49
N GLU A 134 -8.09 13.18 7.96
CA GLU A 134 -9.13 14.18 7.71
C GLU A 134 -9.46 14.32 6.22
N ARG A 135 -8.46 14.34 5.37
CA ARG A 135 -8.66 14.46 3.93
C ARG A 135 -9.35 13.23 3.34
N CYS A 136 -9.01 12.03 3.82
CA CYS A 136 -9.67 10.79 3.41
C CYS A 136 -11.16 10.83 3.78
N ARG A 137 -11.45 11.17 5.04
CA ARG A 137 -12.82 11.31 5.54
C ARG A 137 -13.60 12.32 4.72
N ARG A 138 -13.02 13.48 4.48
CA ARG A 138 -13.65 14.55 3.70
C ARG A 138 -13.94 14.12 2.26
N THR A 139 -13.01 13.43 1.61
CA THR A 139 -13.20 12.91 0.25
C THR A 139 -14.40 11.98 0.15
N TRP A 140 -14.55 11.10 1.13
CA TRP A 140 -15.69 10.18 1.19
C TRP A 140 -17.00 10.88 1.54
N GLU A 141 -16.99 11.79 2.50
CA GLU A 141 -18.18 12.51 2.95
C GLU A 141 -18.71 13.47 1.89
N ASP A 142 -17.83 14.12 1.13
CA ASP A 142 -18.21 14.97 0.00
C ASP A 142 -18.88 14.16 -1.11
N ARG A 143 -18.43 12.95 -1.31
CA ARG A 143 -19.02 12.06 -2.31
C ARG A 143 -20.27 11.34 -1.81
N PHE A 144 -20.30 11.00 -0.56
CA PHE A 144 -21.40 10.25 0.07
C PHE A 144 -21.88 10.97 1.34
N PRO A 145 -22.64 12.06 1.20
CA PRO A 145 -23.15 12.81 2.36
C PRO A 145 -23.99 11.95 3.30
N ASP A 146 -24.57 10.88 2.79
CA ASP A 146 -25.38 9.94 3.57
C ASP A 146 -24.62 9.20 4.66
N LEU A 147 -23.28 9.17 4.59
CA LEU A 147 -22.44 8.56 5.64
C LEU A 147 -22.46 9.38 6.94
N VAL A 148 -22.75 10.66 6.84
CA VAL A 148 -22.73 11.60 7.96
C VAL A 148 -24.14 11.88 8.49
N ALA A 149 -25.12 11.58 7.70
CA ALA A 149 -26.52 11.90 8.03
C ALA A 149 -27.10 11.03 9.15
#